data_bf4df7082621fa45e51d3b102b9dd519
#
_entry.id   bf4df7082621fa45e51d3b102b9dd519
#
_cell.length_a   1.000
_cell.length_b   1.000
_cell.length_c   1.000
_cell.angle_alpha   90.00
_cell.angle_beta   90.00
_cell.angle_gamma   90.00
#
_symmetry.space_group_name_H-M   'P 1'
#
loop_
_entity.id
_entity.type
_entity.pdbx_description
1 polymer ?
#
loop_
_entity_poly.entity_id
_entity_poly.type
_entity_poly.pdbx_seq_one_letter_code
_entity_poly.pdbx_strand_id
1 'polypeptide(L)'
;RILMNSLFDFIVEPYGQRYNNEVKVGDKSLIINTKLESYKSVNNIAKVISVPLAYKTPVKPGDLIIIHHNVFRRWYNVKGKEKNSRAYFKDNLYFVQLDQVYLYKKNNKWESFGDRCFIIPLRDKVKIHNNIEQSLIGILKYGNSALKALEISEGDLVGYKPFGEFEFIVDGKRLYCMKSNDIVIKYERQGNEE
;
A
#
# COMPACT_ATOMS: atom_id res chain seq x y z
N ARG A 1 -28.87 10.76 15.25
CA ARG A 1 -27.53 10.63 14.62
C ARG A 1 -27.71 9.75 13.38
N ILE A 2 -27.52 10.33 12.20
CA ILE A 2 -27.62 9.56 10.94
C ILE A 2 -26.31 8.80 10.79
N LEU A 3 -26.39 7.47 10.71
CA LEU A 3 -25.27 6.60 10.38
C LEU A 3 -25.05 6.62 8.86
N MET A 4 -23.83 6.85 8.45
CA MET A 4 -23.43 6.83 7.05
C MET A 4 -22.91 5.43 6.70
N ASN A 5 -23.61 4.75 5.80
CA ASN A 5 -23.22 3.43 5.31
C ASN A 5 -22.82 3.52 3.85
N SER A 6 -21.62 3.03 3.53
CA SER A 6 -21.18 2.91 2.14
C SER A 6 -21.77 1.65 1.51
N LEU A 7 -22.12 1.73 0.23
CA LEU A 7 -22.68 0.57 -0.49
C LEU A 7 -21.58 -0.29 -1.12
N PHE A 8 -20.65 0.30 -1.84
CA PHE A 8 -19.65 -0.41 -2.67
C PHE A 8 -18.22 -0.09 -2.34
N ASP A 9 -17.93 1.11 -1.84
CA ASP A 9 -16.57 1.59 -1.57
C ASP A 9 -16.32 1.70 -0.06
N PHE A 10 -15.07 1.73 0.33
CA PHE A 10 -14.71 2.20 1.67
C PHE A 10 -14.90 3.71 1.75
N ILE A 11 -15.33 4.23 2.88
CA ILE A 11 -15.23 5.65 3.22
C ILE A 11 -14.12 5.78 4.24
N VAL A 12 -13.15 6.63 3.95
CA VAL A 12 -11.94 6.79 4.76
C VAL A 12 -11.63 8.26 5.01
N GLU A 13 -10.82 8.50 6.02
CA GLU A 13 -10.14 9.78 6.25
C GLU A 13 -8.62 9.58 6.26
N PRO A 14 -7.79 10.56 5.89
CA PRO A 14 -6.35 10.46 6.03
C PRO A 14 -5.97 10.22 7.50
N TYR A 15 -5.07 9.27 7.74
CA TYR A 15 -4.49 9.08 9.07
C TYR A 15 -3.35 10.08 9.26
N GLY A 16 -3.64 11.16 9.97
CA GLY A 16 -2.76 12.31 10.09
C GLY A 16 -2.94 13.33 8.95
N GLN A 17 -1.83 13.86 8.45
CA GLN A 17 -1.85 14.85 7.36
C GLN A 17 -1.95 14.16 5.99
N ARG A 18 -2.55 14.84 5.00
CA ARG A 18 -2.62 14.33 3.61
C ARG A 18 -1.25 14.23 2.94
N TYR A 19 -0.32 15.10 3.33
CA TYR A 19 1.05 15.14 2.80
C TYR A 19 2.05 15.09 3.93
N ASN A 20 3.08 14.27 3.78
CA ASN A 20 4.12 14.08 4.79
C ASN A 20 5.08 15.29 4.88
N ASN A 21 5.00 16.22 3.94
CA ASN A 21 5.82 17.44 3.88
C ASN A 21 5.03 18.72 4.19
N GLU A 22 3.84 18.60 4.77
CA GLU A 22 3.05 19.74 5.21
C GLU A 22 3.38 20.15 6.65
N VAL A 23 3.57 21.44 6.86
CA VAL A 23 3.63 22.06 8.21
C VAL A 23 2.46 23.02 8.35
N LYS A 24 1.71 22.88 9.42
CA LYS A 24 0.66 23.83 9.76
C LYS A 24 1.27 25.06 10.41
N VAL A 25 0.99 26.24 9.83
CA VAL A 25 1.32 27.55 10.40
C VAL A 25 0.00 28.31 10.56
N GLY A 26 -0.52 28.32 11.79
CA GLY A 26 -1.86 28.85 12.07
C GLY A 26 -2.93 28.00 11.36
N ASP A 27 -3.89 28.66 10.71
CA ASP A 27 -4.96 28.01 9.95
C ASP A 27 -4.55 27.59 8.51
N LYS A 28 -3.30 27.86 8.14
CA LYS A 28 -2.77 27.56 6.79
C LYS A 28 -1.78 26.40 6.85
N SER A 29 -1.88 25.53 5.87
CA SER A 29 -0.91 24.46 5.64
C SER A 29 0.15 24.94 4.65
N LEU A 30 1.42 24.93 5.04
CA LEU A 30 2.56 25.24 4.18
C LEU A 30 3.29 23.96 3.78
N ILE A 31 3.61 23.87 2.51
CA ILE A 31 4.36 22.75 1.96
C ILE A 31 5.83 23.15 1.91
N ILE A 32 6.66 22.38 2.63
CA ILE A 32 8.09 22.69 2.82
C ILE A 32 8.93 22.28 1.60
N ASN A 33 8.42 21.42 0.72
CA ASN A 33 9.16 20.95 -0.44
C ASN A 33 8.40 21.22 -1.73
N THR A 34 9.08 21.83 -2.69
CA THR A 34 8.54 22.18 -4.02
C THR A 34 8.25 20.95 -4.92
N LYS A 35 8.62 19.74 -4.51
CA LYS A 35 8.24 18.49 -5.20
C LYS A 35 6.82 18.04 -4.82
N LEU A 36 5.87 18.95 -4.91
CA LEU A 36 4.46 18.80 -4.62
C LEU A 36 3.75 17.65 -5.34
N GLU A 37 4.23 17.30 -6.51
CA GLU A 37 3.61 16.29 -7.36
C GLU A 37 4.18 14.90 -7.17
N SER A 38 5.20 14.74 -6.31
CA SER A 38 5.75 13.41 -6.03
C SER A 38 4.74 12.59 -5.24
N TYR A 39 4.27 11.48 -5.83
CA TYR A 39 3.44 10.50 -5.15
C TYR A 39 4.06 9.98 -3.83
N LYS A 40 5.38 10.11 -3.65
CA LYS A 40 6.12 9.71 -2.44
C LYS A 40 5.84 10.60 -1.24
N SER A 41 5.38 11.83 -1.47
CA SER A 41 5.01 12.78 -0.41
C SER A 41 3.55 12.67 0.01
N VAL A 42 2.71 12.01 -0.79
CA VAL A 42 1.29 11.81 -0.46
C VAL A 42 1.17 10.75 0.62
N ASN A 43 0.41 11.06 1.67
CA ASN A 43 0.06 10.06 2.68
C ASN A 43 -0.82 8.99 2.03
N ASN A 44 -0.50 7.73 2.26
CA ASN A 44 -1.26 6.58 1.77
C ASN A 44 -1.88 5.75 2.90
N ILE A 45 -1.78 6.22 4.14
CA ILE A 45 -2.42 5.58 5.30
C ILE A 45 -3.75 6.26 5.58
N ALA A 46 -4.79 5.47 5.61
CA ALA A 46 -6.16 5.92 5.84
C ALA A 46 -6.78 5.20 7.03
N LYS A 47 -7.65 5.91 7.74
CA LYS A 47 -8.53 5.34 8.75
C LYS A 47 -9.89 5.07 8.14
N VAL A 48 -10.39 3.86 8.29
CA VAL A 48 -11.69 3.44 7.76
C VAL A 48 -12.82 4.00 8.62
N ILE A 49 -13.76 4.69 8.00
CA ILE A 49 -14.96 5.23 8.63
C ILE A 49 -16.15 4.32 8.36
N SER A 50 -16.27 3.82 7.12
CA SER A 50 -17.33 2.89 6.72
C SER A 50 -16.79 1.85 5.75
N VAL A 51 -17.24 0.62 5.90
CA VAL A 51 -16.92 -0.50 5.00
C VAL A 51 -18.06 -0.72 4.01
N PRO A 52 -17.78 -1.26 2.81
CA PRO A 52 -18.79 -1.52 1.80
C PRO A 52 -19.78 -2.60 2.27
N LEU A 53 -21.07 -2.33 2.16
CA LEU A 53 -22.13 -3.29 2.51
C LEU A 53 -22.23 -4.46 1.51
N ALA A 54 -21.91 -4.20 0.24
CA ALA A 54 -22.02 -5.19 -0.84
C ALA A 54 -20.99 -6.32 -0.77
N TYR A 55 -19.94 -6.17 0.01
CA TYR A 55 -18.81 -7.12 0.03
C TYR A 55 -18.43 -7.50 1.45
N LYS A 56 -18.13 -8.78 1.64
CA LYS A 56 -17.47 -9.23 2.87
C LYS A 56 -15.99 -8.81 2.85
N THR A 57 -15.54 -8.17 3.90
CA THR A 57 -14.16 -7.70 4.03
C THR A 57 -13.63 -8.01 5.44
N PRO A 58 -12.34 -8.34 5.58
CA PRO A 58 -11.71 -8.48 6.90
C PRO A 58 -11.51 -7.13 7.62
N VAL A 59 -11.63 -6.02 6.89
CA VAL A 59 -11.47 -4.65 7.40
C VAL A 59 -12.74 -4.21 8.12
N LYS A 60 -12.56 -3.50 9.23
CA LYS A 60 -13.64 -2.95 10.05
C LYS A 60 -13.53 -1.43 10.15
N PRO A 61 -14.65 -0.72 10.45
CA PRO A 61 -14.56 0.69 10.81
C PRO A 61 -13.59 0.91 11.96
N GLY A 62 -12.73 1.91 11.83
CA GLY A 62 -11.65 2.21 12.77
C GLY A 62 -10.28 1.61 12.41
N ASP A 63 -10.23 0.61 11.55
CA ASP A 63 -8.97 0.02 11.09
C ASP A 63 -8.17 1.00 10.24
N LEU A 64 -6.84 0.82 10.25
CA LEU A 64 -5.94 1.51 9.34
C LEU A 64 -5.72 0.65 8.10
N ILE A 65 -5.73 1.31 6.95
CA ILE A 65 -5.44 0.68 5.66
C ILE A 65 -4.38 1.48 4.90
N ILE A 66 -3.62 0.81 4.05
CA ILE A 66 -2.74 1.45 3.09
C ILE A 66 -3.42 1.39 1.72
N ILE A 67 -3.53 2.55 1.09
CA ILE A 67 -4.30 2.75 -0.13
C ILE A 67 -3.46 3.37 -1.24
N HIS A 68 -4.02 3.37 -2.44
CA HIS A 68 -3.39 4.01 -3.60
C HIS A 68 -3.19 5.52 -3.35
N HIS A 69 -2.00 6.03 -3.67
CA HIS A 69 -1.60 7.41 -3.42
C HIS A 69 -2.48 8.46 -4.11
N ASN A 70 -3.15 8.11 -5.19
CA ASN A 70 -4.04 9.03 -5.91
C ASN A 70 -5.29 9.43 -5.13
N VAL A 71 -5.69 8.67 -4.10
CA VAL A 71 -6.89 8.96 -3.32
C VAL A 71 -6.79 10.30 -2.62
N PHE A 72 -5.68 10.57 -1.96
CA PHE A 72 -5.45 11.82 -1.22
C PHE A 72 -4.74 12.89 -2.02
N ARG A 73 -4.34 12.60 -3.27
CA ARG A 73 -3.59 13.52 -4.10
C ARG A 73 -4.40 14.78 -4.43
N ARG A 74 -3.72 15.93 -4.42
CA ARG A 74 -4.25 17.22 -4.89
C ARG A 74 -3.84 17.44 -6.34
N TRP A 75 -4.68 18.12 -7.06
CA TRP A 75 -4.45 18.51 -8.45
C TRP A 75 -4.58 20.01 -8.60
N TYR A 76 -3.81 20.57 -9.50
CA TYR A 76 -3.97 21.97 -9.89
C TYR A 76 -4.57 22.02 -11.28
N ASN A 77 -5.63 22.86 -11.45
CA ASN A 77 -6.18 23.10 -12.77
C ASN A 77 -5.28 24.05 -13.57
N VAL A 78 -5.60 24.24 -14.85
CA VAL A 78 -4.87 25.17 -15.75
C VAL A 78 -4.80 26.63 -15.25
N LYS A 79 -5.67 27.00 -14.33
CA LYS A 79 -5.68 28.32 -13.66
C LYS A 79 -4.90 28.33 -12.34
N GLY A 80 -4.16 27.28 -12.01
CA GLY A 80 -3.41 27.15 -10.77
C GLY A 80 -4.26 26.95 -9.51
N LYS A 81 -5.58 26.71 -9.64
CA LYS A 81 -6.46 26.47 -8.50
C LYS A 81 -6.36 25.00 -8.05
N GLU A 82 -6.12 24.81 -6.77
CA GLU A 82 -6.10 23.48 -6.14
C GLU A 82 -7.47 22.79 -6.24
N LYS A 83 -7.44 21.50 -6.56
CA LYS A 83 -8.60 20.62 -6.58
C LYS A 83 -8.29 19.30 -5.89
N ASN A 84 -9.29 18.75 -5.22
CA ASN A 84 -9.24 17.41 -4.66
C ASN A 84 -9.28 16.33 -5.77
N SER A 85 -8.83 15.12 -5.44
CA SER A 85 -8.99 13.96 -6.29
C SER A 85 -10.48 13.64 -6.53
N ARG A 86 -10.75 12.77 -7.50
CA ARG A 86 -12.11 12.26 -7.75
C ARG A 86 -12.66 11.41 -6.60
N ALA A 87 -11.78 10.95 -5.72
CA ALA A 87 -12.14 10.17 -4.54
C ALA A 87 -12.70 11.04 -3.40
N TYR A 88 -12.51 12.35 -3.45
CA TYR A 88 -12.99 13.26 -2.40
C TYR A 88 -14.52 13.29 -2.35
N PHE A 89 -15.06 13.15 -1.15
CA PHE A 89 -16.50 13.24 -0.90
C PHE A 89 -16.85 14.60 -0.24
N LYS A 90 -16.56 14.74 1.04
CA LYS A 90 -16.79 15.97 1.84
C LYS A 90 -16.02 15.86 3.16
N ASP A 91 -15.82 16.96 3.84
CA ASP A 91 -15.34 17.00 5.24
C ASP A 91 -14.13 16.08 5.51
N ASN A 92 -13.14 16.08 4.62
CA ASN A 92 -11.95 15.24 4.68
C ASN A 92 -12.22 13.73 4.50
N LEU A 93 -13.40 13.35 3.97
CA LEU A 93 -13.77 11.98 3.65
C LEU A 93 -13.55 11.67 2.17
N TYR A 94 -13.12 10.44 1.92
CA TYR A 94 -12.75 9.96 0.58
C TYR A 94 -13.34 8.58 0.34
N PHE A 95 -13.70 8.31 -0.92
CA PHE A 95 -14.07 6.97 -1.37
C PHE A 95 -12.83 6.19 -1.80
N VAL A 96 -12.76 4.93 -1.39
CA VAL A 96 -11.69 4.01 -1.78
C VAL A 96 -12.31 2.73 -2.30
N GLN A 97 -12.02 2.42 -3.56
CA GLN A 97 -12.43 1.16 -4.18
C GLN A 97 -11.63 -0.01 -3.62
N LEU A 98 -12.18 -1.22 -3.71
CA LEU A 98 -11.52 -2.40 -3.16
C LEU A 98 -10.13 -2.65 -3.77
N ASP A 99 -9.98 -2.41 -5.07
CA ASP A 99 -8.71 -2.55 -5.79
C ASP A 99 -7.66 -1.48 -5.45
N GLN A 100 -8.07 -0.42 -4.78
CA GLN A 100 -7.17 0.62 -4.28
C GLN A 100 -6.64 0.35 -2.86
N VAL A 101 -7.12 -0.69 -2.19
CA VAL A 101 -6.62 -1.12 -0.87
C VAL A 101 -5.54 -2.16 -1.04
N TYR A 102 -4.38 -1.93 -0.43
CA TYR A 102 -3.21 -2.80 -0.52
C TYR A 102 -3.01 -3.63 0.74
N LEU A 103 -3.03 -2.99 1.88
CA LEU A 103 -2.82 -3.58 3.19
C LEU A 103 -3.85 -3.07 4.18
N TYR A 104 -4.14 -3.87 5.20
CA TYR A 104 -4.92 -3.43 6.34
C TYR A 104 -4.22 -3.86 7.64
N LYS A 105 -4.45 -3.11 8.71
CA LYS A 105 -3.81 -3.35 10.01
C LYS A 105 -4.72 -4.15 10.90
N LYS A 106 -4.26 -5.32 11.32
CA LYS A 106 -4.95 -6.19 12.27
C LYS A 106 -4.00 -6.58 13.40
N ASN A 107 -4.46 -6.45 14.65
CA ASN A 107 -3.63 -6.76 15.82
C ASN A 107 -2.23 -6.13 15.75
N ASN A 108 -2.18 -4.87 15.33
CA ASN A 108 -0.95 -4.09 15.15
C ASN A 108 0.04 -4.62 14.09
N LYS A 109 -0.39 -5.53 13.22
CA LYS A 109 0.39 -6.05 12.09
C LYS A 109 -0.31 -5.73 10.77
N TRP A 110 0.50 -5.43 9.74
CA TRP A 110 0.00 -5.28 8.38
C TRP A 110 -0.28 -6.65 7.77
N GLU A 111 -1.42 -6.79 7.12
CA GLU A 111 -1.82 -7.95 6.33
C GLU A 111 -2.19 -7.50 4.93
N SER A 112 -1.91 -8.35 3.95
CA SER A 112 -2.25 -8.08 2.55
C SER A 112 -3.75 -8.15 2.33
N PHE A 113 -4.28 -7.21 1.53
CA PHE A 113 -5.68 -7.18 1.14
C PHE A 113 -5.86 -7.75 -0.27
N GLY A 114 -6.80 -8.69 -0.42
CA GLY A 114 -7.11 -9.31 -1.69
C GLY A 114 -6.03 -10.28 -2.18
N ASP A 115 -5.75 -10.23 -3.48
CA ASP A 115 -4.82 -11.11 -4.19
C ASP A 115 -3.37 -10.57 -4.28
N ARG A 116 -3.07 -9.52 -3.53
CA ARG A 116 -1.74 -8.91 -3.51
C ARG A 116 -0.81 -9.60 -2.54
N CYS A 117 0.47 -9.52 -2.86
CA CYS A 117 1.56 -9.92 -1.98
C CYS A 117 2.71 -8.92 -2.05
N PHE A 118 3.57 -8.94 -1.04
CA PHE A 118 4.65 -7.98 -0.87
C PHE A 118 5.95 -8.71 -0.65
N ILE A 119 6.96 -8.35 -1.42
CA ILE A 119 8.25 -9.01 -1.49
C ILE A 119 9.35 -8.04 -1.06
N ILE A 120 10.29 -8.51 -0.25
CA ILE A 120 11.56 -7.83 -0.01
C ILE A 120 12.51 -8.27 -1.11
N PRO A 121 12.94 -7.38 -2.02
CA PRO A 121 13.88 -7.75 -3.06
C PRO A 121 15.24 -8.11 -2.44
N LEU A 122 15.85 -9.20 -2.93
CA LEU A 122 17.20 -9.56 -2.55
C LEU A 122 18.20 -8.61 -3.20
N ARG A 123 19.19 -8.20 -2.42
CA ARG A 123 20.34 -7.44 -2.89
C ARG A 123 21.58 -8.33 -2.93
N ASP A 124 22.31 -8.25 -4.02
CA ASP A 124 23.57 -8.95 -4.15
C ASP A 124 24.61 -8.33 -3.20
N LYS A 125 25.05 -9.10 -2.20
CA LYS A 125 26.04 -8.65 -1.21
C LYS A 125 27.47 -8.58 -1.75
N VAL A 126 27.71 -9.05 -2.97
CA VAL A 126 29.04 -9.38 -3.45
C VAL A 126 29.72 -8.24 -4.22
N LYS A 127 29.02 -7.16 -4.59
CA LYS A 127 29.61 -6.06 -5.36
C LYS A 127 29.62 -4.75 -4.59
N ILE A 128 30.81 -4.39 -4.12
CA ILE A 128 31.13 -3.19 -3.33
C ILE A 128 30.76 -1.86 -4.02
N HIS A 129 30.45 -1.86 -5.31
CA HIS A 129 30.20 -0.62 -6.08
C HIS A 129 28.81 -0.50 -6.73
N ASN A 130 28.02 -1.55 -6.78
CA ASN A 130 26.65 -1.45 -7.29
C ASN A 130 25.72 -2.33 -6.42
N ASN A 131 24.81 -1.71 -5.69
CA ASN A 131 23.68 -2.39 -5.06
C ASN A 131 22.72 -2.90 -6.16
N ILE A 132 23.18 -3.86 -6.96
CA ILE A 132 22.34 -4.50 -7.97
C ILE A 132 21.45 -5.49 -7.25
N GLU A 133 20.15 -5.28 -7.34
CA GLU A 133 19.16 -6.24 -6.87
C GLU A 133 19.26 -7.52 -7.69
N GLN A 134 19.16 -8.66 -7.01
CA GLN A 134 19.02 -9.93 -7.68
C GLN A 134 17.69 -9.93 -8.44
N SER A 135 17.76 -10.09 -9.76
CA SER A 135 16.58 -9.99 -10.62
C SER A 135 15.58 -11.08 -10.29
N LEU A 136 14.32 -10.68 -10.09
CA LEU A 136 13.16 -11.57 -9.99
C LEU A 136 13.18 -12.57 -8.80
N ILE A 137 13.96 -12.27 -7.76
CA ILE A 137 14.04 -13.08 -6.53
C ILE A 137 13.89 -12.19 -5.30
N GLY A 138 13.13 -12.66 -4.33
CA GLY A 138 12.93 -11.94 -3.08
C GLY A 138 12.35 -12.82 -1.97
N ILE A 139 12.18 -12.21 -0.81
CA ILE A 139 11.60 -12.87 0.38
C ILE A 139 10.16 -12.38 0.55
N LEU A 140 9.20 -13.29 0.67
CA LEU A 140 7.80 -12.95 0.90
C LEU A 140 7.66 -12.28 2.27
N LYS A 141 7.19 -11.03 2.29
CA LYS A 141 6.95 -10.26 3.51
C LYS A 141 5.50 -10.31 3.96
N TYR A 142 4.56 -10.06 3.05
CA TYR A 142 3.13 -10.20 3.28
C TYR A 142 2.52 -11.05 2.18
N GLY A 143 2.04 -12.22 2.57
CA GLY A 143 1.34 -13.14 1.69
C GLY A 143 -0.17 -13.00 1.78
N ASN A 144 -0.87 -13.94 1.20
CA ASN A 144 -2.33 -14.02 1.22
C ASN A 144 -2.80 -15.49 1.25
N SER A 145 -4.10 -15.70 1.29
CA SER A 145 -4.69 -17.05 1.35
C SER A 145 -4.34 -17.91 0.14
N ALA A 146 -4.23 -17.32 -1.06
CA ALA A 146 -3.90 -18.08 -2.27
C ALA A 146 -2.46 -18.63 -2.22
N LEU A 147 -1.50 -17.83 -1.77
CA LEU A 147 -0.12 -18.28 -1.59
C LEU A 147 -0.01 -19.32 -0.46
N LYS A 148 -0.74 -19.09 0.63
CA LYS A 148 -0.76 -20.02 1.76
C LYS A 148 -1.31 -21.41 1.37
N ALA A 149 -2.31 -21.46 0.49
CA ALA A 149 -2.84 -22.70 -0.07
C ALA A 149 -1.82 -23.47 -0.92
N LEU A 150 -0.81 -22.79 -1.43
CA LEU A 150 0.35 -23.39 -2.14
C LEU A 150 1.55 -23.61 -1.22
N GLU A 151 1.35 -23.57 0.10
CA GLU A 151 2.40 -23.72 1.10
C GLU A 151 3.53 -22.69 0.99
N ILE A 152 3.20 -21.51 0.45
CA ILE A 152 4.11 -20.36 0.39
C ILE A 152 3.79 -19.42 1.55
N SER A 153 4.74 -19.26 2.46
CA SER A 153 4.59 -18.51 3.71
C SER A 153 5.53 -17.31 3.77
N GLU A 154 5.23 -16.39 4.68
CA GLU A 154 6.12 -15.26 4.98
C GLU A 154 7.51 -15.78 5.39
N GLY A 155 8.54 -15.17 4.82
CA GLY A 155 9.94 -15.58 5.01
C GLY A 155 10.47 -16.51 3.92
N ASP A 156 9.60 -17.08 3.08
CA ASP A 156 10.04 -17.96 1.99
C ASP A 156 10.74 -17.15 0.89
N LEU A 157 11.75 -17.78 0.29
CA LEU A 157 12.44 -17.28 -0.88
C LEU A 157 11.62 -17.62 -2.12
N VAL A 158 11.26 -16.61 -2.90
CA VAL A 158 10.39 -16.78 -4.06
C VAL A 158 10.96 -16.09 -5.30
N GLY A 159 10.61 -16.65 -6.47
CA GLY A 159 10.84 -16.04 -7.76
C GLY A 159 9.54 -15.50 -8.33
N TYR A 160 9.60 -14.38 -9.06
CA TYR A 160 8.45 -13.72 -9.62
C TYR A 160 8.65 -13.32 -11.08
N LYS A 161 7.54 -13.09 -11.79
CA LYS A 161 7.54 -12.69 -13.19
C LYS A 161 8.09 -11.27 -13.37
N PRO A 162 8.79 -10.97 -14.49
CA PRO A 162 9.17 -9.61 -14.82
C PRO A 162 7.94 -8.72 -15.06
N PHE A 163 8.08 -7.44 -14.74
CA PHE A 163 7.07 -6.37 -14.97
C PHE A 163 5.76 -6.51 -14.19
N GLY A 164 5.65 -7.45 -13.27
CA GLY A 164 4.49 -7.56 -12.36
C GLY A 164 4.64 -6.74 -11.09
N GLU A 165 5.87 -6.38 -10.74
CA GLU A 165 6.21 -5.68 -9.51
C GLU A 165 6.11 -4.16 -9.65
N PHE A 166 5.73 -3.50 -8.56
CA PHE A 166 5.94 -2.06 -8.38
C PHE A 166 6.39 -1.73 -6.97
N GLU A 167 7.18 -0.66 -6.85
CA GLU A 167 7.76 -0.24 -5.59
C GLU A 167 6.70 0.25 -4.61
N PHE A 168 6.83 -0.19 -3.36
CA PHE A 168 5.93 0.16 -2.27
C PHE A 168 6.72 0.38 -0.98
N ILE A 169 6.38 1.42 -0.22
CA ILE A 169 7.06 1.72 1.05
C ILE A 169 6.07 1.51 2.19
N VAL A 170 6.42 0.61 3.12
CA VAL A 170 5.65 0.31 4.32
C VAL A 170 6.58 0.40 5.53
N ASP A 171 6.19 1.22 6.51
CA ASP A 171 7.00 1.46 7.73
C ASP A 171 8.47 1.77 7.41
N GLY A 172 8.72 2.60 6.38
CA GLY A 172 10.06 2.98 5.93
C GLY A 172 10.84 1.90 5.18
N LYS A 173 10.25 0.72 4.96
CA LYS A 173 10.89 -0.38 4.22
C LYS A 173 10.39 -0.42 2.78
N ARG A 174 11.33 -0.55 1.84
CA ARG A 174 11.04 -0.73 0.43
C ARG A 174 10.64 -2.17 0.16
N LEU A 175 9.47 -2.36 -0.44
CA LEU A 175 8.91 -3.64 -0.85
C LEU A 175 8.51 -3.58 -2.33
N TYR A 176 8.37 -4.75 -2.95
CA TYR A 176 7.68 -4.90 -4.22
C TYR A 176 6.28 -5.47 -3.98
N CYS A 177 5.28 -4.77 -4.51
CA CYS A 177 3.89 -5.22 -4.52
C CYS A 177 3.59 -5.89 -5.86
N MET A 178 2.96 -7.04 -5.82
CA MET A 178 2.53 -7.79 -6.99
C MET A 178 1.30 -8.65 -6.67
N LYS A 179 0.72 -9.28 -7.68
CA LYS A 179 -0.35 -10.25 -7.49
C LYS A 179 0.21 -11.64 -7.20
N SER A 180 -0.59 -12.48 -6.55
CA SER A 180 -0.19 -13.86 -6.20
C SER A 180 0.26 -14.68 -7.40
N ASN A 181 -0.39 -14.51 -8.56
CA ASN A 181 -0.05 -15.24 -9.77
C ASN A 181 1.22 -14.76 -10.48
N ASP A 182 1.85 -13.68 -9.98
CA ASP A 182 3.17 -13.25 -10.41
C ASP A 182 4.29 -14.02 -9.68
N ILE A 183 3.97 -14.69 -8.57
CA ILE A 183 4.89 -15.62 -7.91
C ILE A 183 4.86 -16.93 -8.66
N VAL A 184 6.02 -17.35 -9.18
CA VAL A 184 6.13 -18.51 -10.07
C VAL A 184 7.09 -19.58 -9.58
N ILE A 185 7.94 -19.27 -8.60
CA ILE A 185 8.94 -20.18 -8.06
C ILE A 185 8.95 -20.07 -6.54
N LYS A 186 8.98 -21.22 -5.86
CA LYS A 186 9.37 -21.32 -4.46
C LYS A 186 10.75 -21.97 -4.42
N TYR A 187 11.69 -21.35 -3.74
CA TYR A 187 13.02 -21.92 -3.52
C TYR A 187 13.03 -22.66 -2.18
N GLU A 188 13.41 -23.90 -2.21
CA GLU A 188 13.60 -24.71 -1.01
C GLU A 188 15.09 -24.79 -0.66
N ARG A 189 15.41 -24.72 0.63
CA ARG A 189 16.77 -25.03 1.07
C ARG A 189 16.98 -26.53 0.90
N GLN A 190 17.96 -26.93 0.10
CA GLN A 190 18.42 -28.30 0.13
C GLN A 190 18.94 -28.59 1.55
N GLY A 191 18.32 -29.53 2.22
CA GLY A 191 18.86 -30.05 3.46
C GLY A 191 20.28 -30.57 3.18
N ASN A 192 21.23 -30.14 4.00
CA ASN A 192 22.52 -30.84 4.02
C ASN A 192 22.19 -32.28 4.42
N GLU A 193 22.28 -33.21 3.48
CA GLU A 193 22.40 -34.64 3.82
C GLU A 193 23.73 -34.78 4.58
N GLU A 194 23.65 -34.98 5.89
CA GLU A 194 24.76 -35.46 6.71
C GLU A 194 25.07 -36.91 6.39
#